data_675c8d8fedd888f6c5c35c418a2c7208
#
_entry.id   675c8d8fedd888f6c5c35c418a2c7208
#
_cell.length_a   1.000
_cell.length_b   1.000
_cell.length_c   1.000
_cell.angle_alpha   90.00
_cell.angle_beta   90.00
_cell.angle_gamma   90.00
#
_symmetry.space_group_name_H-M   'P 1'
#
loop_
_entity.id
_entity.type
_entity.pdbx_description
1 polymer ?
#
loop_
_entity_poly.entity_id
_entity_poly.type
_entity_poly.pdbx_seq_one_letter_code
_entity_poly.pdbx_strand_id
1 'polypeptide(L)'
;TSGEAPDVISLGLEAVNMAVSNDLLVPLDDIITDDEELTAKKDQYAPSLLEGFTVNDSLYGLPNGTQTMVVYYNKHMFDEAGLEYPQDGWTWDQFRETAEKLTKDGVYGFCFPCTYFQLTPWWSTNNAALVGEDGETPTVNSEGIVEAVDFLNGMYKDGICPEPISSDGYTMFANNQVAMVGAGRWVLNTWQDAGLTNDDFDCVQWPVK
;
A
#
# COMPACT_ATOMS: atom_id res chain seq x y z
N THR A 1 -2.70 27.84 4.86
CA THR A 1 -3.45 28.96 4.28
C THR A 1 -4.04 29.89 5.33
N SER A 2 -4.09 29.48 6.62
CA SER A 2 -4.50 30.32 7.74
C SER A 2 -3.35 31.19 8.29
N GLY A 3 -2.10 30.98 7.84
CA GLY A 3 -0.91 31.64 8.36
C GLY A 3 -0.38 31.05 9.68
N GLU A 4 -1.01 29.98 10.18
CA GLU A 4 -0.59 29.24 11.38
C GLU A 4 -0.14 27.84 10.95
N ALA A 5 1.11 27.72 10.50
CA ALA A 5 1.71 26.43 10.18
C ALA A 5 2.35 25.80 11.43
N PRO A 6 2.29 24.47 11.61
CA PRO A 6 3.06 23.80 12.64
C PRO A 6 4.56 23.82 12.30
N ASP A 7 5.41 23.73 13.32
CA ASP A 7 6.88 23.67 13.12
C ASP A 7 7.33 22.38 12.44
N VAL A 8 6.61 21.26 12.68
CA VAL A 8 6.88 19.96 12.10
C VAL A 8 5.59 19.31 11.63
N ILE A 9 5.63 18.68 10.44
CA ILE A 9 4.49 17.95 9.87
C ILE A 9 4.90 16.54 9.46
N SER A 10 3.93 15.62 9.48
CA SER A 10 4.08 14.30 8.87
C SER A 10 3.45 14.30 7.49
N LEU A 11 4.22 13.89 6.48
CA LEU A 11 3.79 13.83 5.09
C LEU A 11 3.98 12.43 4.51
N GLY A 12 3.07 12.03 3.62
CA GLY A 12 3.33 10.93 2.68
C GLY A 12 4.34 11.35 1.60
N LEU A 13 5.09 10.40 1.07
CA LEU A 13 6.09 10.66 0.02
C LEU A 13 5.50 11.38 -1.20
N GLU A 14 4.27 11.07 -1.55
CA GLU A 14 3.53 11.66 -2.67
C GLU A 14 3.32 13.17 -2.52
N ALA A 15 3.38 13.70 -1.31
CA ALA A 15 3.16 15.12 -1.03
C ALA A 15 4.46 15.94 -0.93
N VAL A 16 5.63 15.30 -0.87
CA VAL A 16 6.91 15.99 -0.62
C VAL A 16 7.24 16.98 -1.73
N ASN A 17 7.24 16.56 -2.99
CA ASN A 17 7.52 17.43 -4.14
C ASN A 17 6.57 18.61 -4.22
N MET A 18 5.28 18.39 -3.97
CA MET A 18 4.29 19.46 -3.97
C MET A 18 4.54 20.46 -2.82
N ALA A 19 4.89 19.97 -1.64
CA ALA A 19 5.17 20.82 -0.49
C ALA A 19 6.44 21.66 -0.70
N VAL A 20 7.50 21.09 -1.27
CA VAL A 20 8.72 21.80 -1.62
C VAL A 20 8.45 22.86 -2.69
N SER A 21 7.72 22.52 -3.78
CA SER A 21 7.41 23.45 -4.87
C SER A 21 6.52 24.63 -4.45
N ASN A 22 5.85 24.52 -3.31
CA ASN A 22 5.03 25.61 -2.73
C ASN A 22 5.69 26.28 -1.52
N ASP A 23 6.99 26.10 -1.31
CA ASP A 23 7.77 26.69 -0.22
C ASP A 23 7.18 26.39 1.19
N LEU A 24 6.59 25.19 1.37
CA LEU A 24 6.01 24.75 2.63
C LEU A 24 6.99 24.01 3.54
N LEU A 25 8.14 23.61 3.00
CA LEU A 25 9.21 22.91 3.71
C LEU A 25 10.52 23.67 3.57
N VAL A 26 11.38 23.52 4.55
CA VAL A 26 12.75 24.04 4.53
C VAL A 26 13.74 22.88 4.35
N PRO A 27 14.88 23.09 3.65
CA PRO A 27 15.94 22.10 3.60
C PRO A 27 16.46 21.78 5.01
N LEU A 28 16.75 20.51 5.27
CA LEU A 28 17.25 20.04 6.55
C LEU A 28 18.78 19.85 6.59
N ASP A 29 19.49 20.03 5.47
CA ASP A 29 20.90 19.70 5.33
C ASP A 29 21.77 20.40 6.37
N ASP A 30 21.65 21.71 6.50
CA ASP A 30 22.42 22.50 7.48
C ASP A 30 22.01 22.14 8.92
N ILE A 31 20.71 21.98 9.18
CA ILE A 31 20.18 21.61 10.50
C ILE A 31 20.74 20.26 10.95
N ILE A 32 20.81 19.29 10.04
CA ILE A 32 21.34 17.95 10.33
C ILE A 32 22.86 18.01 10.51
N THR A 33 23.57 18.77 9.68
CA THR A 33 25.02 18.88 9.74
C THR A 33 25.50 19.56 11.03
N ASP A 34 24.75 20.52 11.53
CA ASP A 34 25.05 21.25 12.75
C ASP A 34 24.70 20.47 14.05
N ASP A 35 24.06 19.29 13.91
CA ASP A 35 23.68 18.44 15.03
C ASP A 35 24.21 17.03 14.89
N GLU A 36 25.15 16.65 15.77
CA GLU A 36 25.82 15.34 15.73
C GLU A 36 24.82 14.17 15.95
N GLU A 37 23.76 14.36 16.75
CA GLU A 37 22.75 13.33 17.00
C GLU A 37 21.88 13.11 15.76
N LEU A 38 21.47 14.18 15.09
CA LEU A 38 20.67 14.11 13.86
C LEU A 38 21.51 13.49 12.73
N THR A 39 22.77 13.87 12.59
CA THR A 39 23.69 13.26 11.64
C THR A 39 23.81 11.75 11.86
N ALA A 40 24.08 11.32 13.10
CA ALA A 40 24.19 9.91 13.44
C ALA A 40 22.88 9.13 13.21
N LYS A 41 21.72 9.74 13.39
CA LYS A 41 20.42 9.14 13.08
C LYS A 41 20.19 9.04 11.58
N LYS A 42 20.49 10.09 10.80
CA LYS A 42 20.37 10.08 9.35
C LYS A 42 21.20 8.94 8.74
N ASP A 43 22.39 8.69 9.24
CA ASP A 43 23.29 7.66 8.74
C ASP A 43 22.80 6.22 9.00
N GLN A 44 21.76 6.05 9.83
CA GLN A 44 21.14 4.75 10.08
C GLN A 44 20.02 4.42 9.08
N TYR A 45 19.54 5.38 8.30
CA TYR A 45 18.54 5.12 7.28
C TYR A 45 19.18 4.47 6.03
N ALA A 46 18.45 3.55 5.43
CA ALA A 46 18.83 3.08 4.10
C ALA A 46 18.75 4.25 3.10
N PRO A 47 19.76 4.44 2.22
CA PRO A 47 19.79 5.56 1.28
C PRO A 47 18.49 5.73 0.46
N SER A 48 17.88 4.62 0.01
CA SER A 48 16.63 4.62 -0.74
C SER A 48 15.45 5.23 0.01
N LEU A 49 15.46 5.23 1.35
CA LEU A 49 14.43 5.88 2.15
C LEU A 49 14.59 7.39 2.18
N LEU A 50 15.82 7.90 2.09
CA LEU A 50 16.10 9.32 2.06
C LEU A 50 15.86 9.93 0.67
N GLU A 51 16.03 9.16 -0.40
CA GLU A 51 15.80 9.60 -1.79
C GLU A 51 14.38 10.15 -1.97
N GLY A 52 13.37 9.53 -1.37
CA GLY A 52 11.99 9.98 -1.45
C GLY A 52 11.71 11.35 -0.78
N PHE A 53 12.62 11.80 0.09
CA PHE A 53 12.56 13.11 0.76
C PHE A 53 13.61 14.10 0.22
N THR A 54 14.36 13.71 -0.82
CA THR A 54 15.38 14.56 -1.45
C THR A 54 14.81 15.17 -2.72
N VAL A 55 14.85 16.49 -2.82
CA VAL A 55 14.40 17.27 -3.97
C VAL A 55 15.51 18.25 -4.35
N ASN A 56 15.95 18.25 -5.62
CA ASN A 56 17.05 19.08 -6.11
C ASN A 56 18.31 19.01 -5.21
N ASP A 57 18.75 17.81 -4.87
CA ASP A 57 19.91 17.50 -4.04
C ASP A 57 19.82 17.99 -2.59
N SER A 58 18.68 18.45 -2.12
CA SER A 58 18.44 18.85 -0.73
C SER A 58 17.45 17.94 -0.04
N LEU A 59 17.70 17.62 1.23
CA LEU A 59 16.84 16.77 2.05
C LEU A 59 15.80 17.62 2.78
N TYR A 60 14.51 17.29 2.62
CA TYR A 60 13.40 18.04 3.22
C TYR A 60 12.63 17.27 4.31
N GLY A 61 13.00 16.03 4.58
CA GLY A 61 12.34 15.22 5.60
C GLY A 61 13.16 14.00 6.00
N LEU A 62 12.86 13.46 7.16
CA LEU A 62 13.41 12.19 7.64
C LEU A 62 12.28 11.15 7.73
N PRO A 63 12.52 9.90 7.29
CA PRO A 63 11.55 8.84 7.42
C PRO A 63 11.20 8.57 8.89
N ASN A 64 9.92 8.51 9.22
CA ASN A 64 9.47 8.07 10.55
C ASN A 64 9.13 6.58 10.62
N GLY A 65 9.08 5.90 9.48
CA GLY A 65 8.82 4.47 9.38
C GLY A 65 8.72 4.02 7.92
N THR A 66 8.81 2.71 7.74
CA THR A 66 8.59 2.04 6.46
C THR A 66 7.47 1.04 6.61
N GLN A 67 6.57 1.00 5.64
CA GLN A 67 5.47 0.05 5.62
C GLN A 67 5.42 -0.66 4.27
N THR A 68 5.38 -1.99 4.34
CA THR A 68 5.24 -2.83 3.16
C THR A 68 3.78 -3.19 2.96
N MET A 69 3.31 -3.15 1.72
CA MET A 69 1.99 -3.66 1.36
C MET A 69 2.03 -5.18 1.27
N VAL A 70 1.08 -5.82 1.93
CA VAL A 70 0.87 -7.26 1.92
C VAL A 70 -0.61 -7.57 1.69
N VAL A 71 -0.93 -8.81 1.38
CA VAL A 71 -2.31 -9.30 1.37
C VAL A 71 -2.58 -9.96 2.73
N TYR A 72 -3.51 -9.40 3.49
CA TYR A 72 -4.06 -10.04 4.67
C TYR A 72 -5.20 -10.97 4.27
N TYR A 73 -5.30 -12.12 4.92
CA TYR A 73 -6.34 -13.11 4.68
C TYR A 73 -6.98 -13.61 5.98
N ASN A 74 -8.26 -13.88 5.95
CA ASN A 74 -9.03 -14.38 7.07
C ASN A 74 -8.91 -15.91 7.13
N LYS A 75 -8.25 -16.42 8.16
CA LYS A 75 -7.96 -17.86 8.35
C LYS A 75 -9.23 -18.69 8.44
N HIS A 76 -10.25 -18.21 9.16
CA HIS A 76 -11.50 -18.94 9.34
C HIS A 76 -12.23 -19.14 8.01
N MET A 77 -12.23 -18.14 7.13
CA MET A 77 -12.85 -18.26 5.81
C MET A 77 -12.13 -19.26 4.91
N PHE A 78 -10.79 -19.31 4.99
CA PHE A 78 -10.00 -20.32 4.28
C PHE A 78 -10.28 -21.71 4.80
N ASP A 79 -10.31 -21.92 6.13
CA ASP A 79 -10.60 -23.20 6.77
C ASP A 79 -12.01 -23.69 6.42
N GLU A 80 -13.02 -22.82 6.48
CA GLU A 80 -14.41 -23.14 6.11
C GLU A 80 -14.57 -23.48 4.61
N ALA A 81 -13.73 -22.90 3.77
CA ALA A 81 -13.70 -23.21 2.33
C ALA A 81 -12.85 -24.45 2.01
N GLY A 82 -12.12 -24.99 2.98
CA GLY A 82 -11.19 -26.11 2.80
C GLY A 82 -10.01 -25.74 1.90
N LEU A 83 -9.58 -24.48 1.94
CA LEU A 83 -8.47 -23.97 1.14
C LEU A 83 -7.19 -23.95 1.96
N GLU A 84 -6.07 -24.26 1.34
CA GLU A 84 -4.75 -24.05 1.91
C GLU A 84 -4.46 -22.54 2.01
N TYR A 85 -3.74 -22.13 3.04
CA TYR A 85 -3.30 -20.74 3.19
C TYR A 85 -2.31 -20.35 2.08
N PRO A 86 -2.42 -19.13 1.56
CA PRO A 86 -1.55 -18.67 0.47
C PRO A 86 -0.09 -18.63 0.92
N GLN A 87 0.81 -18.89 -0.01
CA GLN A 87 2.25 -18.90 0.25
C GLN A 87 2.94 -17.82 -0.60
N ASP A 88 4.06 -17.31 -0.13
CA ASP A 88 4.88 -16.34 -0.87
C ASP A 88 5.23 -16.86 -2.26
N GLY A 89 5.17 -15.97 -3.24
CA GLY A 89 5.42 -16.30 -4.64
C GLY A 89 4.19 -16.85 -5.39
N TRP A 90 2.99 -16.82 -4.78
CA TRP A 90 1.76 -17.14 -5.50
C TRP A 90 1.50 -16.17 -6.65
N THR A 91 0.78 -16.65 -7.66
CA THR A 91 0.53 -15.87 -8.89
C THR A 91 -0.81 -15.15 -8.85
N TRP A 92 -1.00 -14.18 -9.78
CA TRP A 92 -2.29 -13.52 -9.99
C TRP A 92 -3.42 -14.51 -10.29
N ASP A 93 -3.13 -15.57 -11.06
CA ASP A 93 -4.13 -16.61 -11.39
C ASP A 93 -4.52 -17.37 -10.12
N GLN A 94 -3.56 -17.80 -9.32
CA GLN A 94 -3.81 -18.46 -8.03
C GLN A 94 -4.58 -17.55 -7.06
N PHE A 95 -4.21 -16.28 -6.99
CA PHE A 95 -4.92 -15.28 -6.19
C PHE A 95 -6.38 -15.16 -6.63
N ARG A 96 -6.64 -15.00 -7.94
CA ARG A 96 -7.99 -14.89 -8.48
C ARG A 96 -8.82 -16.13 -8.21
N GLU A 97 -8.27 -17.32 -8.48
CA GLU A 97 -8.95 -18.60 -8.21
C GLU A 97 -9.32 -18.75 -6.73
N THR A 98 -8.40 -18.36 -5.83
CA THR A 98 -8.64 -18.37 -4.38
C THR A 98 -9.73 -17.38 -3.99
N ALA A 99 -9.67 -16.15 -4.49
CA ALA A 99 -10.67 -15.13 -4.23
C ALA A 99 -12.07 -15.53 -4.73
N GLU A 100 -12.14 -16.16 -5.91
CA GLU A 100 -13.39 -16.67 -6.47
C GLU A 100 -14.02 -17.75 -5.57
N LYS A 101 -13.24 -18.71 -5.09
CA LYS A 101 -13.70 -19.77 -4.18
C LYS A 101 -14.18 -19.24 -2.83
N LEU A 102 -13.61 -18.14 -2.37
CA LEU A 102 -14.00 -17.48 -1.11
C LEU A 102 -15.22 -16.57 -1.26
N THR A 103 -15.60 -16.23 -2.50
CA THR A 103 -16.76 -15.38 -2.78
C THR A 103 -18.05 -16.21 -2.67
N LYS A 104 -18.77 -16.05 -1.58
CA LYS A 104 -20.03 -16.79 -1.33
C LYS A 104 -20.88 -16.08 -0.27
N ASP A 105 -22.17 -16.31 -0.28
CA ASP A 105 -23.11 -15.92 0.78
C ASP A 105 -23.04 -14.43 1.20
N GLY A 106 -22.72 -13.53 0.26
CA GLY A 106 -22.59 -12.11 0.51
C GLY A 106 -21.21 -11.67 1.00
N VAL A 107 -20.25 -12.60 1.08
CA VAL A 107 -18.82 -12.33 1.34
C VAL A 107 -18.10 -12.19 0.01
N TYR A 108 -17.22 -11.21 -0.10
CA TYR A 108 -16.33 -11.02 -1.25
C TYR A 108 -14.97 -11.69 -1.01
N GLY A 109 -14.37 -12.21 -2.07
CA GLY A 109 -13.05 -12.83 -1.98
C GLY A 109 -11.92 -11.81 -1.73
N PHE A 110 -12.01 -10.64 -2.33
CA PHE A 110 -11.03 -9.57 -2.18
C PHE A 110 -11.70 -8.19 -2.25
N CYS A 111 -11.11 -7.21 -1.57
CA CYS A 111 -11.47 -5.81 -1.70
C CYS A 111 -10.23 -4.97 -2.05
N PHE A 112 -10.35 -4.17 -3.10
CA PHE A 112 -9.32 -3.21 -3.52
C PHE A 112 -9.91 -1.81 -3.65
N PRO A 113 -9.95 -1.00 -2.59
CA PRO A 113 -10.30 0.41 -2.73
C PRO A 113 -9.39 1.09 -3.76
N CYS A 114 -9.96 1.95 -4.63
CA CYS A 114 -9.20 2.65 -5.66
C CYS A 114 -8.30 3.73 -5.07
N THR A 115 -7.32 3.33 -4.28
CA THR A 115 -6.28 4.19 -3.72
C THR A 115 -4.91 3.82 -4.27
N TYR A 116 -4.00 4.78 -4.28
CA TYR A 116 -2.62 4.56 -4.73
C TYR A 116 -1.98 3.33 -4.09
N PHE A 117 -2.06 3.19 -2.76
CA PHE A 117 -1.45 2.07 -2.02
C PHE A 117 -2.05 0.71 -2.37
N GLN A 118 -3.34 0.65 -2.69
CA GLN A 118 -4.03 -0.59 -3.06
C GLN A 118 -3.76 -1.01 -4.50
N LEU A 119 -3.50 -0.05 -5.38
CA LEU A 119 -3.32 -0.30 -6.80
C LEU A 119 -1.85 -0.50 -7.19
N THR A 120 -0.93 0.26 -6.57
CA THR A 120 0.50 0.21 -6.91
C THR A 120 1.10 -1.21 -6.91
N PRO A 121 0.83 -2.10 -5.94
CA PRO A 121 1.41 -3.42 -5.95
C PRO A 121 1.06 -4.25 -7.19
N TRP A 122 -0.12 -4.06 -7.78
CA TRP A 122 -0.55 -4.83 -8.95
C TRP A 122 0.31 -4.56 -10.18
N TRP A 123 0.55 -3.29 -10.53
CA TRP A 123 1.44 -3.01 -11.66
C TRP A 123 2.91 -3.18 -11.31
N SER A 124 3.32 -2.96 -10.05
CA SER A 124 4.71 -3.19 -9.64
C SER A 124 5.10 -4.68 -9.73
N THR A 125 4.19 -5.59 -9.36
CA THR A 125 4.41 -7.04 -9.52
C THR A 125 4.28 -7.52 -10.97
N ASN A 126 3.85 -6.65 -11.87
CA ASN A 126 3.85 -6.85 -13.33
C ASN A 126 4.95 -6.01 -14.04
N ASN A 127 6.02 -5.68 -13.33
CA ASN A 127 7.17 -4.92 -13.84
C ASN A 127 6.79 -3.59 -14.51
N ALA A 128 5.75 -2.91 -14.01
CA ALA A 128 5.30 -1.63 -14.52
C ALA A 128 5.32 -0.54 -13.44
N ALA A 129 5.47 0.70 -13.87
CA ALA A 129 5.47 1.88 -13.02
C ALA A 129 4.63 3.00 -13.67
N LEU A 130 4.17 3.96 -12.87
CA LEU A 130 3.41 5.12 -13.38
C LEU A 130 4.28 6.14 -14.11
N VAL A 131 5.58 6.14 -13.80
CA VAL A 131 6.59 7.03 -14.37
C VAL A 131 7.76 6.19 -14.84
N GLY A 132 8.35 6.57 -15.96
CA GLY A 132 9.52 5.90 -16.54
C GLY A 132 10.78 6.02 -15.67
N GLU A 133 11.83 5.31 -16.06
CA GLU A 133 13.12 5.32 -15.33
C GLU A 133 13.78 6.70 -15.28
N ASP A 134 13.39 7.62 -16.17
CA ASP A 134 13.83 9.02 -16.17
C ASP A 134 13.19 9.86 -15.04
N GLY A 135 12.21 9.31 -14.32
CA GLY A 135 11.48 10.00 -13.27
C GLY A 135 10.48 11.07 -13.76
N GLU A 136 10.32 11.25 -15.06
CA GLU A 136 9.53 12.33 -15.67
C GLU A 136 8.47 11.85 -16.65
N THR A 137 8.77 10.84 -17.46
CA THR A 137 7.87 10.37 -18.52
C THR A 137 6.71 9.54 -17.93
N PRO A 138 5.43 9.97 -18.09
CA PRO A 138 4.28 9.18 -17.65
C PRO A 138 4.16 7.88 -18.45
N THR A 139 4.02 6.74 -17.77
CA THR A 139 3.88 5.40 -18.35
C THR A 139 2.56 4.72 -17.98
N VAL A 140 1.56 5.51 -17.62
CA VAL A 140 0.23 5.06 -17.12
C VAL A 140 -0.55 4.19 -18.12
N ASN A 141 -0.19 4.20 -19.39
CA ASN A 141 -0.78 3.38 -20.45
C ASN A 141 0.14 2.25 -20.92
N SER A 142 1.17 1.90 -20.14
CA SER A 142 2.02 0.75 -20.43
C SER A 142 1.21 -0.55 -20.33
N GLU A 143 1.64 -1.57 -21.08
CA GLU A 143 0.98 -2.90 -21.13
C GLU A 143 0.76 -3.46 -19.72
N GLY A 144 1.79 -3.43 -18.86
CA GLY A 144 1.70 -3.97 -17.50
C GLY A 144 0.70 -3.25 -16.60
N ILE A 145 0.48 -1.94 -16.77
CA ILE A 145 -0.57 -1.21 -16.04
C ILE A 145 -1.96 -1.55 -16.59
N VAL A 146 -2.10 -1.59 -17.90
CA VAL A 146 -3.37 -1.97 -18.56
C VAL A 146 -3.80 -3.37 -18.13
N GLU A 147 -2.89 -4.34 -18.16
CA GLU A 147 -3.15 -5.71 -17.69
C GLU A 147 -3.57 -5.76 -16.21
N ALA A 148 -2.92 -4.97 -15.33
CA ALA A 148 -3.28 -4.91 -13.92
C ALA A 148 -4.70 -4.33 -13.72
N VAL A 149 -5.04 -3.27 -14.44
CA VAL A 149 -6.38 -2.67 -14.40
C VAL A 149 -7.44 -3.63 -14.96
N ASP A 150 -7.15 -4.31 -16.06
CA ASP A 150 -8.05 -5.29 -16.66
C ASP A 150 -8.27 -6.49 -15.74
N PHE A 151 -7.22 -6.97 -15.06
CA PHE A 151 -7.31 -8.03 -14.06
C PHE A 151 -8.27 -7.65 -12.93
N LEU A 152 -8.07 -6.50 -12.30
CA LEU A 152 -8.91 -6.01 -11.20
C LEU A 152 -10.35 -5.73 -11.65
N ASN A 153 -10.53 -5.13 -12.83
CA ASN A 153 -11.84 -4.88 -13.40
C ASN A 153 -12.58 -6.19 -13.75
N GLY A 154 -11.85 -7.23 -14.17
CA GLY A 154 -12.38 -8.58 -14.34
C GLY A 154 -12.92 -9.14 -13.04
N MET A 155 -12.15 -9.08 -11.96
CA MET A 155 -12.59 -9.54 -10.63
C MET A 155 -13.84 -8.80 -10.15
N TYR A 156 -13.90 -7.48 -10.37
CA TYR A 156 -15.10 -6.69 -10.03
C TYR A 156 -16.33 -7.11 -10.85
N LYS A 157 -16.19 -7.24 -12.19
CA LYS A 157 -17.28 -7.65 -13.07
C LYS A 157 -17.83 -9.05 -12.77
N ASP A 158 -16.96 -9.95 -12.30
CA ASP A 158 -17.33 -11.31 -11.92
C ASP A 158 -17.90 -11.40 -10.49
N GLY A 159 -18.01 -10.26 -9.79
CA GLY A 159 -18.58 -10.17 -8.44
C GLY A 159 -17.66 -10.68 -7.33
N ILE A 160 -16.38 -10.88 -7.61
CA ILE A 160 -15.37 -11.33 -6.63
C ILE A 160 -15.01 -10.19 -5.67
N CYS A 161 -15.07 -8.95 -6.15
CA CYS A 161 -14.79 -7.74 -5.39
C CYS A 161 -16.02 -6.86 -5.25
N PRO A 162 -16.19 -6.13 -4.13
CA PRO A 162 -17.22 -5.11 -4.00
C PRO A 162 -16.92 -3.90 -4.89
N GLU A 163 -17.82 -2.92 -4.92
CA GLU A 163 -17.64 -1.66 -5.64
C GLU A 163 -16.38 -0.93 -5.13
N PRO A 164 -15.36 -0.68 -5.99
CA PRO A 164 -14.03 -0.25 -5.51
C PRO A 164 -13.95 1.19 -5.01
N ILE A 165 -14.84 2.08 -5.43
CA ILE A 165 -14.76 3.52 -5.10
C ILE A 165 -15.31 3.80 -3.71
N SER A 166 -16.37 3.10 -3.30
CA SER A 166 -17.10 3.36 -2.05
C SER A 166 -16.84 2.33 -0.96
N SER A 167 -16.14 1.22 -1.26
CA SER A 167 -15.92 0.15 -0.30
C SER A 167 -14.75 0.44 0.64
N ASP A 168 -14.99 0.28 1.94
CA ASP A 168 -13.95 0.29 2.96
C ASP A 168 -13.50 -1.15 3.26
N GLY A 169 -12.48 -1.61 2.54
CA GLY A 169 -11.96 -2.97 2.67
C GLY A 169 -11.45 -3.30 4.07
N TYR A 170 -10.95 -2.34 4.81
CA TYR A 170 -10.43 -2.58 6.16
C TYR A 170 -11.56 -2.85 7.16
N THR A 171 -12.62 -2.06 7.11
CA THR A 171 -13.83 -2.30 7.91
C THR A 171 -14.55 -3.57 7.46
N MET A 172 -14.64 -3.82 6.16
CA MET A 172 -15.23 -5.06 5.63
C MET A 172 -14.48 -6.30 6.11
N PHE A 173 -13.15 -6.26 6.15
CA PHE A 173 -12.34 -7.36 6.66
C PHE A 173 -12.59 -7.61 8.15
N ALA A 174 -12.58 -6.56 8.96
CA ALA A 174 -12.87 -6.66 10.39
C ALA A 174 -14.27 -7.23 10.69
N ASN A 175 -15.23 -6.99 9.79
CA ASN A 175 -16.60 -7.47 9.90
C ASN A 175 -16.86 -8.80 9.19
N ASN A 176 -15.83 -9.52 8.75
CA ASN A 176 -15.96 -10.79 8.01
C ASN A 176 -16.80 -10.65 6.73
N GLN A 177 -16.73 -9.54 6.02
CA GLN A 177 -17.44 -9.29 4.76
C GLN A 177 -16.54 -9.45 3.52
N VAL A 178 -15.23 -9.56 3.74
CA VAL A 178 -14.24 -9.84 2.71
C VAL A 178 -13.17 -10.78 3.25
N ALA A 179 -12.75 -11.75 2.43
CA ALA A 179 -11.81 -12.78 2.84
C ALA A 179 -10.35 -12.31 2.76
N MET A 180 -10.03 -11.43 1.82
CA MET A 180 -8.68 -10.90 1.63
C MET A 180 -8.71 -9.39 1.38
N VAL A 181 -7.68 -8.68 1.88
CA VAL A 181 -7.52 -7.23 1.65
C VAL A 181 -6.03 -6.86 1.61
N GLY A 182 -5.68 -5.96 0.71
CA GLY A 182 -4.35 -5.38 0.69
C GLY A 182 -4.20 -4.31 1.76
N ALA A 183 -3.15 -4.36 2.56
CA ALA A 183 -2.87 -3.31 3.54
C ALA A 183 -1.40 -3.29 3.95
N GLY A 184 -0.98 -2.21 4.57
CA GLY A 184 0.21 -2.16 5.39
C GLY A 184 -0.12 -2.35 6.86
N ARG A 185 0.87 -2.23 7.72
CA ARG A 185 0.74 -2.49 9.15
C ARG A 185 -0.22 -1.55 9.90
N TRP A 186 -0.58 -0.42 9.32
CA TRP A 186 -1.45 0.59 9.96
C TRP A 186 -2.84 0.07 10.36
N VAL A 187 -3.31 -1.01 9.73
CA VAL A 187 -4.65 -1.59 10.02
C VAL A 187 -4.70 -2.38 11.32
N LEU A 188 -3.55 -2.87 11.82
CA LEU A 188 -3.50 -3.85 12.91
C LEU A 188 -4.13 -3.34 14.21
N ASN A 189 -3.87 -2.09 14.59
CA ASN A 189 -4.47 -1.53 15.80
C ASN A 189 -6.00 -1.46 15.67
N THR A 190 -6.51 -1.00 14.53
CA THR A 190 -7.96 -0.92 14.27
C THR A 190 -8.61 -2.29 14.34
N TRP A 191 -7.97 -3.32 13.78
CA TRP A 191 -8.50 -4.68 13.82
C TRP A 191 -8.43 -5.30 15.22
N GLN A 192 -7.36 -5.04 15.97
CA GLN A 192 -7.26 -5.46 17.38
C GLN A 192 -8.33 -4.79 18.24
N ASP A 193 -8.60 -3.50 18.05
CA ASP A 193 -9.68 -2.77 18.74
C ASP A 193 -11.07 -3.32 18.36
N ALA A 194 -11.22 -3.86 17.14
CA ALA A 194 -12.41 -4.58 16.69
C ALA A 194 -12.49 -6.04 17.20
N GLY A 195 -11.47 -6.49 17.95
CA GLY A 195 -11.44 -7.81 18.58
C GLY A 195 -10.74 -8.92 17.77
N LEU A 196 -10.14 -8.59 16.60
CA LEU A 196 -9.37 -9.57 15.84
C LEU A 196 -8.02 -9.83 16.51
N THR A 197 -7.56 -11.07 16.41
CA THR A 197 -6.29 -11.54 16.95
C THR A 197 -5.44 -12.19 15.86
N ASN A 198 -4.22 -12.58 16.17
CA ASN A 198 -3.36 -13.33 15.25
C ASN A 198 -3.89 -14.74 14.93
N ASP A 199 -4.91 -15.21 15.65
CA ASP A 199 -5.58 -16.48 15.34
C ASP A 199 -6.61 -16.32 14.21
N ASP A 200 -7.11 -15.10 13.99
CA ASP A 200 -8.16 -14.81 13.01
C ASP A 200 -7.62 -14.53 11.61
N PHE A 201 -6.42 -13.97 11.50
CA PHE A 201 -5.81 -13.60 10.22
C PHE A 201 -4.30 -13.81 10.19
N ASP A 202 -3.76 -13.79 8.96
CA ASP A 202 -2.33 -13.73 8.69
C ASP A 202 -2.11 -12.93 7.40
N CYS A 203 -0.86 -12.78 6.99
CA CYS A 203 -0.52 -12.06 5.77
C CYS A 203 0.46 -12.85 4.89
N VAL A 204 0.45 -12.53 3.61
CA VAL A 204 1.31 -13.11 2.59
C VAL A 204 1.81 -12.01 1.67
N GLN A 205 2.92 -12.22 0.99
CA GLN A 205 3.41 -11.31 -0.03
C GLN A 205 2.35 -11.08 -1.12
N TRP A 206 2.43 -9.91 -1.76
CA TRP A 206 1.56 -9.59 -2.90
C TRP A 206 1.78 -10.59 -4.05
N PRO A 207 0.71 -11.05 -4.73
CA PRO A 207 0.85 -12.02 -5.81
C PRO A 207 1.63 -11.41 -6.98
N VAL A 208 2.38 -12.28 -7.68
CA VAL A 208 3.17 -11.90 -8.85
C VAL A 208 2.48 -12.33 -10.15
N LYS A 209 2.78 -11.62 -11.23
CA LYS A 209 2.27 -11.96 -12.57
C LYS A 209 3.00 -13.18 -13.14
#